data_3170498b384017470b1757ca670d672e
#
_entry.id   3170498b384017470b1757ca670d672e
#
_cell.length_a   1.000
_cell.length_b   1.000
_cell.length_c   1.000
_cell.angle_alpha   90.00
_cell.angle_beta   90.00
_cell.angle_gamma   90.00
#
_symmetry.space_group_name_H-M   'P 1'
#
loop_
_entity.id
_entity.type
_entity.pdbx_description
1 polymer ?
#
loop_
_entity_poly.entity_id
_entity_poly.type
_entity_poly.pdbx_seq_one_letter_code
_entity_poly.pdbx_strand_id
1 'polypeptide(L)'
;MRAAGPSARPALALLLLLAGAEVSAAAAPPAPPLFNVSLDAAPQLRWLPVLQHYDRDFLRSAMTHIIGDYVPPWVLALIRKVVPELELFLPQPFTDEIRGMCDALDFNLVDCILLNLAYEFSAFCTSIVAQDSKGHIYHGRNLDYPFGSFLRNLTLDVQFIKNGQIAYTGTTFVGYVGLWTGQSPHKFTVSGDERDKGWWWENMIAALFQRHSPVSWLIRTTLSESENFEAAIYKLAKTPLIADVYYIVGGTSPKEGVVITRNRGGPADIWPLDPLNGAWFRVETNYDHWRPVPKGDDRRTPAIKALNATGQANLSPETLFQVTCVTVSSFYPGCLMSFSIVIKKYSLKSNIVKVLPS
;
A
#
# COMPACT_ATOMS: atom_id res chain seq x y z
N MET A 1 66.44 39.24 -34.49
CA MET A 1 66.84 38.02 -35.23
C MET A 1 66.69 36.82 -34.38
N ARG A 2 66.11 35.79 -34.94
CA ARG A 2 65.81 34.44 -34.46
C ARG A 2 64.61 34.30 -33.52
N ALA A 3 63.56 33.76 -34.13
CA ALA A 3 62.38 33.20 -33.53
C ALA A 3 62.68 31.92 -32.81
N ALA A 4 62.06 31.72 -31.63
CA ALA A 4 61.97 30.44 -30.95
C ALA A 4 60.56 29.90 -31.09
N GLY A 5 60.44 28.70 -31.68
CA GLY A 5 59.16 28.01 -31.96
C GLY A 5 58.52 27.46 -30.70
N PRO A 6 57.23 27.09 -30.81
CA PRO A 6 56.45 26.62 -29.68
C PRO A 6 56.78 25.17 -29.32
N SER A 7 57.09 24.95 -28.05
CA SER A 7 57.27 23.61 -27.46
C SER A 7 55.93 22.85 -27.37
N ALA A 8 55.87 21.73 -28.06
CA ALA A 8 54.80 20.77 -27.93
C ALA A 8 54.75 20.16 -26.51
N ARG A 9 53.65 20.33 -25.83
CA ARG A 9 53.30 19.60 -24.60
C ARG A 9 52.70 18.23 -24.95
N PRO A 10 53.18 17.13 -24.40
CA PRO A 10 52.54 15.83 -24.65
C PRO A 10 51.18 15.77 -23.92
N ALA A 11 50.15 15.40 -24.68
CA ALA A 11 48.84 15.08 -24.17
C ALA A 11 48.97 13.77 -23.34
N LEU A 12 48.77 13.88 -22.03
CA LEU A 12 48.68 12.75 -21.13
C LEU A 12 47.28 12.14 -21.33
N ALA A 13 47.22 11.06 -22.10
CA ALA A 13 46.00 10.24 -22.25
C ALA A 13 45.75 9.51 -20.89
N LEU A 14 44.79 10.01 -20.15
CA LEU A 14 44.29 9.36 -18.95
C LEU A 14 43.41 8.16 -19.39
N LEU A 15 44.03 6.97 -19.45
CA LEU A 15 43.29 5.72 -19.56
C LEU A 15 42.52 5.49 -18.23
N LEU A 16 41.26 5.85 -18.23
CA LEU A 16 40.30 5.37 -17.22
C LEU A 16 40.11 3.87 -17.44
N LEU A 17 40.82 3.08 -16.69
CA LEU A 17 40.50 1.67 -16.44
C LEU A 17 39.11 1.67 -15.73
N LEU A 18 38.05 1.46 -16.48
CA LEU A 18 36.77 1.02 -15.96
C LEU A 18 36.99 -0.41 -15.43
N ALA A 19 37.40 -0.52 -14.19
CA ALA A 19 37.23 -1.74 -13.43
C ALA A 19 35.71 -1.95 -13.35
N GLY A 20 35.19 -2.83 -14.20
CA GLY A 20 33.83 -3.35 -14.09
C GLY A 20 33.73 -4.09 -12.76
N ALA A 21 33.32 -3.40 -11.72
CA ALA A 21 32.70 -4.06 -10.59
C ALA A 21 31.42 -4.66 -11.15
N GLU A 22 31.44 -5.96 -11.42
CA GLU A 22 30.22 -6.77 -11.54
C GLU A 22 29.48 -6.57 -10.21
N VAL A 23 28.52 -5.63 -10.20
CA VAL A 23 27.52 -5.59 -9.16
C VAL A 23 26.80 -6.92 -9.31
N SER A 24 27.18 -7.88 -8.47
CA SER A 24 26.46 -9.13 -8.32
C SER A 24 24.99 -8.73 -8.13
N ALA A 25 24.18 -8.97 -9.15
CA ALA A 25 22.75 -8.74 -9.06
C ALA A 25 22.25 -9.64 -7.94
N ALA A 26 22.07 -9.07 -6.75
CA ALA A 26 21.42 -9.78 -5.67
C ALA A 26 20.12 -10.34 -6.24
N ALA A 27 19.90 -11.63 -6.09
CA ALA A 27 18.70 -12.28 -6.58
C ALA A 27 17.50 -11.49 -6.06
N ALA A 28 16.58 -11.15 -6.97
CA ALA A 28 15.36 -10.47 -6.57
C ALA A 28 14.69 -11.29 -5.46
N PRO A 29 14.25 -10.66 -4.36
CA PRO A 29 13.62 -11.37 -3.28
C PRO A 29 12.41 -12.16 -3.83
N PRO A 30 12.10 -13.33 -3.24
CA PRO A 30 11.00 -14.16 -3.70
C PRO A 30 9.69 -13.35 -3.64
N ALA A 31 8.82 -13.59 -4.63
CA ALA A 31 7.48 -13.01 -4.62
C ALA A 31 6.72 -13.48 -3.36
N PRO A 32 5.83 -12.64 -2.81
CA PRO A 32 4.97 -13.06 -1.71
C PRO A 32 4.19 -14.34 -2.07
N PRO A 33 3.97 -15.24 -1.11
CA PRO A 33 3.16 -16.43 -1.36
C PRO A 33 1.71 -16.04 -1.68
N LEU A 34 1.09 -16.77 -2.62
CA LEU A 34 -0.28 -16.54 -3.07
C LEU A 34 -1.22 -17.54 -2.38
N PHE A 35 -2.30 -17.03 -1.80
CA PHE A 35 -3.33 -17.84 -1.16
C PHE A 35 -4.72 -17.55 -1.73
N ASN A 36 -5.56 -18.59 -1.73
CA ASN A 36 -6.98 -18.48 -2.00
C ASN A 36 -7.75 -18.44 -0.67
N VAL A 37 -8.57 -17.40 -0.50
CA VAL A 37 -9.46 -17.25 0.66
C VAL A 37 -10.90 -17.34 0.16
N SER A 38 -11.63 -18.39 0.59
CA SER A 38 -13.02 -18.60 0.18
C SER A 38 -13.97 -17.69 0.95
N LEU A 39 -14.66 -16.81 0.24
CA LEU A 39 -15.75 -16.01 0.80
C LEU A 39 -17.03 -16.82 1.05
N ASP A 40 -17.12 -18.02 0.47
CA ASP A 40 -18.24 -18.94 0.67
C ASP A 40 -18.11 -19.71 2.00
N ALA A 41 -16.90 -19.76 2.56
CA ALA A 41 -16.66 -20.34 3.87
C ALA A 41 -17.17 -19.42 5.00
N ALA A 42 -17.53 -20.00 6.14
CA ALA A 42 -17.83 -19.26 7.35
C ALA A 42 -16.67 -18.31 7.68
N PRO A 43 -16.94 -17.05 8.07
CA PRO A 43 -15.89 -16.05 8.27
C PRO A 43 -14.75 -16.51 9.17
N GLN A 44 -15.06 -17.21 10.27
CA GLN A 44 -14.08 -17.73 11.23
C GLN A 44 -13.10 -18.74 10.62
N LEU A 45 -13.45 -19.37 9.51
CA LEU A 45 -12.64 -20.42 8.88
C LEU A 45 -11.82 -19.91 7.69
N ARG A 46 -12.10 -18.72 7.19
CA ARG A 46 -11.53 -18.18 5.92
C ARG A 46 -10.02 -18.15 5.89
N TRP A 47 -9.40 -17.75 7.00
CA TRP A 47 -7.95 -17.52 7.09
C TRP A 47 -7.17 -18.73 7.64
N LEU A 48 -7.85 -19.79 8.10
CA LEU A 48 -7.18 -20.97 8.65
C LEU A 48 -6.17 -21.60 7.68
N PRO A 49 -6.47 -21.78 6.37
CA PRO A 49 -5.49 -22.32 5.43
C PRO A 49 -4.23 -21.46 5.28
N VAL A 50 -4.36 -20.13 5.42
CA VAL A 50 -3.24 -19.20 5.40
C VAL A 50 -2.39 -19.38 6.67
N LEU A 51 -3.01 -19.38 7.84
CA LEU A 51 -2.32 -19.51 9.13
C LEU A 51 -1.55 -20.84 9.24
N GLN A 52 -2.12 -21.94 8.73
CA GLN A 52 -1.49 -23.26 8.74
C GLN A 52 -0.19 -23.35 7.92
N HIS A 53 0.04 -22.40 7.01
CA HIS A 53 1.26 -22.33 6.21
C HIS A 53 2.46 -21.76 6.98
N TYR A 54 2.20 -21.07 8.08
CA TYR A 54 3.22 -20.37 8.87
C TYR A 54 3.45 -21.09 10.21
N ASP A 55 4.65 -20.97 10.72
CA ASP A 55 4.96 -21.42 12.07
C ASP A 55 4.17 -20.59 13.09
N ARG A 56 3.47 -21.32 13.99
CA ARG A 56 2.56 -20.71 14.98
C ARG A 56 3.32 -19.85 15.99
N ASP A 57 4.46 -20.32 16.45
CA ASP A 57 5.24 -19.63 17.48
C ASP A 57 5.89 -18.38 16.89
N PHE A 58 6.32 -18.43 15.62
CA PHE A 58 6.77 -17.26 14.88
C PHE A 58 5.67 -16.20 14.77
N LEU A 59 4.43 -16.59 14.39
CA LEU A 59 3.31 -15.66 14.29
C LEU A 59 2.97 -15.04 15.65
N ARG A 60 2.95 -15.85 16.71
CA ARG A 60 2.71 -15.36 18.08
C ARG A 60 3.77 -14.37 18.53
N SER A 61 5.05 -14.68 18.29
CA SER A 61 6.17 -13.79 18.60
C SER A 61 6.08 -12.47 17.84
N ALA A 62 5.82 -12.53 16.54
CA ALA A 62 5.67 -11.33 15.71
C ALA A 62 4.52 -10.43 16.17
N MET A 63 3.36 -11.01 16.46
CA MET A 63 2.19 -10.27 16.96
C MET A 63 2.47 -9.61 18.31
N THR A 64 3.07 -10.35 19.25
CA THR A 64 3.43 -9.84 20.58
C THR A 64 4.41 -8.67 20.48
N HIS A 65 5.40 -8.77 19.60
CA HIS A 65 6.39 -7.72 19.38
C HIS A 65 5.74 -6.45 18.80
N ILE A 66 4.92 -6.60 17.77
CA ILE A 66 4.20 -5.47 17.15
C ILE A 66 3.31 -4.77 18.18
N ILE A 67 2.53 -5.50 18.97
CA ILE A 67 1.66 -4.92 20.00
C ILE A 67 2.51 -4.19 21.06
N GLY A 68 3.59 -4.83 21.53
CA GLY A 68 4.47 -4.27 22.56
C GLY A 68 5.15 -2.98 22.17
N ASP A 69 5.56 -2.84 20.91
CA ASP A 69 6.28 -1.66 20.42
C ASP A 69 5.36 -0.48 20.05
N TYR A 70 4.10 -0.78 19.65
CA TYR A 70 3.22 0.26 19.09
C TYR A 70 2.06 0.65 19.98
N VAL A 71 1.62 -0.23 20.86
CA VAL A 71 0.46 0.06 21.71
C VAL A 71 0.94 0.47 23.11
N PRO A 72 0.79 1.75 23.51
CA PRO A 72 1.13 2.16 24.86
C PRO A 72 0.42 1.29 25.91
N PRO A 73 1.11 0.87 26.99
CA PRO A 73 0.52 -0.04 27.99
C PRO A 73 -0.81 0.43 28.59
N TRP A 74 -0.97 1.75 28.78
CA TRP A 74 -2.21 2.31 29.30
C TRP A 74 -3.36 2.23 28.30
N VAL A 75 -3.07 2.35 26.98
CA VAL A 75 -4.06 2.15 25.91
C VAL A 75 -4.51 0.71 25.89
N LEU A 76 -3.56 -0.22 25.93
CA LEU A 76 -3.84 -1.66 26.00
C LEU A 76 -4.73 -2.01 27.21
N ALA A 77 -4.41 -1.47 28.38
CA ALA A 77 -5.19 -1.66 29.61
C ALA A 77 -6.61 -1.09 29.49
N LEU A 78 -6.77 0.08 28.87
CA LEU A 78 -8.07 0.70 28.64
C LEU A 78 -8.91 -0.14 27.68
N ILE A 79 -8.33 -0.52 26.55
CA ILE A 79 -9.04 -1.24 25.50
C ILE A 79 -9.46 -2.64 25.97
N ARG A 80 -8.63 -3.35 26.73
CA ARG A 80 -8.99 -4.64 27.32
C ARG A 80 -10.23 -4.56 28.22
N LYS A 81 -10.56 -3.39 28.78
CA LYS A 81 -11.77 -3.19 29.59
C LYS A 81 -13.02 -2.94 28.73
N VAL A 82 -12.87 -2.32 27.56
CA VAL A 82 -14.01 -1.88 26.72
C VAL A 82 -14.27 -2.80 25.53
N VAL A 83 -13.29 -3.57 25.08
CA VAL A 83 -13.42 -4.43 23.88
C VAL A 83 -14.50 -5.52 23.98
N PRO A 84 -14.80 -6.16 25.10
CA PRO A 84 -15.91 -7.11 25.17
C PRO A 84 -17.24 -6.50 24.72
N GLU A 85 -17.41 -5.18 24.92
CA GLU A 85 -18.59 -4.44 24.44
C GLU A 85 -18.43 -3.97 22.99
N LEU A 86 -17.18 -3.76 22.53
CA LEU A 86 -16.84 -3.25 21.21
C LEU A 86 -17.01 -4.26 20.09
N GLU A 87 -16.81 -5.53 20.38
CA GLU A 87 -16.96 -6.61 19.44
C GLU A 87 -18.33 -6.60 18.75
N LEU A 88 -19.37 -6.20 19.49
CA LEU A 88 -20.74 -6.06 18.98
C LEU A 88 -20.91 -4.90 17.98
N PHE A 89 -19.95 -3.98 17.95
CA PHE A 89 -20.04 -2.77 17.10
C PHE A 89 -19.12 -2.81 15.88
N LEU A 90 -18.18 -3.76 15.83
CA LEU A 90 -17.28 -3.88 14.67
C LEU A 90 -17.99 -4.53 13.47
N PRO A 91 -17.72 -4.06 12.24
CA PRO A 91 -18.38 -4.56 11.05
C PRO A 91 -18.12 -6.05 10.79
N GLN A 92 -19.20 -6.77 10.44
CA GLN A 92 -19.11 -8.12 9.91
C GLN A 92 -18.80 -8.07 8.39
N PRO A 93 -18.11 -9.09 7.84
CA PRO A 93 -17.64 -10.35 8.46
C PRO A 93 -16.26 -10.25 9.13
N PHE A 94 -15.64 -9.07 9.17
CA PHE A 94 -14.25 -8.87 9.57
C PHE A 94 -13.98 -9.30 11.02
N THR A 95 -14.89 -8.97 11.92
CA THR A 95 -14.76 -9.35 13.35
C THR A 95 -14.72 -10.85 13.52
N ASP A 96 -15.56 -11.59 12.81
CA ASP A 96 -15.58 -13.05 12.87
C ASP A 96 -14.34 -13.67 12.19
N GLU A 97 -13.81 -13.06 11.13
CA GLU A 97 -12.54 -13.45 10.55
C GLU A 97 -11.38 -13.29 11.55
N ILE A 98 -11.33 -12.14 12.24
CA ILE A 98 -10.34 -11.89 13.31
C ILE A 98 -10.47 -12.91 14.43
N ARG A 99 -11.71 -13.21 14.88
CA ARG A 99 -11.95 -14.21 15.91
C ARG A 99 -11.40 -15.58 15.51
N GLY A 100 -11.70 -16.05 14.29
CA GLY A 100 -11.20 -17.33 13.82
C GLY A 100 -9.67 -17.40 13.76
N MET A 101 -9.00 -16.31 13.38
CA MET A 101 -7.53 -16.23 13.41
C MET A 101 -6.99 -16.23 14.84
N CYS A 102 -7.62 -15.50 15.74
CA CYS A 102 -7.26 -15.45 17.15
C CYS A 102 -7.35 -16.81 17.84
N ASP A 103 -8.48 -17.49 17.65
CA ASP A 103 -8.70 -18.83 18.20
C ASP A 103 -7.65 -19.82 17.69
N ALA A 104 -7.32 -19.78 16.40
CA ALA A 104 -6.31 -20.63 15.80
C ALA A 104 -4.90 -20.39 16.34
N LEU A 105 -4.59 -19.15 16.72
CA LEU A 105 -3.28 -18.74 17.26
C LEU A 105 -3.26 -18.78 18.80
N ASP A 106 -4.38 -19.06 19.48
CA ASP A 106 -4.53 -19.01 20.93
C ASP A 106 -4.10 -17.64 21.50
N PHE A 107 -4.62 -16.58 20.89
CA PHE A 107 -4.46 -15.19 21.32
C PHE A 107 -5.73 -14.65 21.95
N ASN A 108 -5.59 -13.61 22.74
CA ASN A 108 -6.74 -12.85 23.21
C ASN A 108 -7.35 -12.05 22.03
N LEU A 109 -8.66 -12.14 21.85
CA LEU A 109 -9.38 -11.45 20.78
C LEU A 109 -9.12 -9.94 20.76
N VAL A 110 -8.98 -9.32 21.94
CA VAL A 110 -8.65 -7.91 22.07
C VAL A 110 -7.33 -7.58 21.40
N ASP A 111 -6.31 -8.40 21.61
CA ASP A 111 -4.98 -8.19 21.06
C ASP A 111 -5.00 -8.33 19.53
N CYS A 112 -5.79 -9.25 18.98
CA CYS A 112 -5.97 -9.38 17.53
C CYS A 112 -6.74 -8.20 16.91
N ILE A 113 -7.77 -7.70 17.58
CA ILE A 113 -8.49 -6.51 17.14
C ILE A 113 -7.57 -5.30 17.15
N LEU A 114 -6.81 -5.12 18.23
CA LEU A 114 -5.81 -4.06 18.35
C LEU A 114 -4.78 -4.11 17.24
N LEU A 115 -4.26 -5.30 16.94
CA LEU A 115 -3.32 -5.49 15.85
C LEU A 115 -3.91 -5.04 14.51
N ASN A 116 -5.15 -5.46 14.22
CA ASN A 116 -5.83 -5.07 12.99
C ASN A 116 -6.12 -3.58 12.92
N LEU A 117 -6.38 -2.91 14.03
CA LEU A 117 -6.56 -1.46 14.07
C LEU A 117 -5.24 -0.69 14.09
N ALA A 118 -4.19 -1.23 14.71
CA ALA A 118 -2.87 -0.58 14.75
C ALA A 118 -2.22 -0.48 13.35
N TYR A 119 -2.43 -1.48 12.50
CA TYR A 119 -1.98 -1.43 11.10
C TYR A 119 -2.65 -0.32 10.28
N GLU A 120 -3.81 0.20 10.72
CA GLU A 120 -4.51 1.27 10.03
C GLU A 120 -3.77 2.62 10.08
N PHE A 121 -2.74 2.77 10.96
CA PHE A 121 -2.24 4.09 11.36
C PHE A 121 -0.71 4.22 11.38
N SER A 122 0.05 3.33 10.74
CA SER A 122 1.51 3.31 10.89
C SER A 122 2.32 3.25 9.60
N ALA A 123 1.69 3.45 8.43
CA ALA A 123 2.35 3.28 7.14
C ALA A 123 2.78 4.60 6.50
N PHE A 124 4.05 4.69 6.09
CA PHE A 124 4.47 5.67 5.11
C PHE A 124 4.18 5.13 3.71
N CYS A 125 3.52 5.91 2.87
CA CYS A 125 3.06 5.46 1.56
C CYS A 125 3.44 6.43 0.45
N THR A 126 3.57 5.90 -0.74
CA THR A 126 3.56 6.69 -1.98
C THR A 126 2.72 5.94 -2.99
N SER A 127 1.66 6.56 -3.49
CA SER A 127 0.79 5.98 -4.50
C SER A 127 0.74 6.85 -5.75
N ILE A 128 0.72 6.22 -6.91
CA ILE A 128 0.71 6.88 -8.22
C ILE A 128 -0.39 6.26 -9.07
N VAL A 129 -1.30 7.07 -9.56
CA VAL A 129 -2.20 6.70 -10.65
C VAL A 129 -1.85 7.53 -11.88
N ALA A 130 -1.70 6.89 -13.04
CA ALA A 130 -1.23 7.54 -14.26
C ALA A 130 -1.86 6.93 -15.51
N GLN A 131 -1.94 7.72 -16.57
CA GLN A 131 -2.45 7.31 -17.88
C GLN A 131 -1.37 7.48 -18.95
N ASP A 132 -1.17 6.43 -19.76
CA ASP A 132 -0.29 6.54 -20.95
C ASP A 132 -0.95 7.30 -22.10
N SER A 133 -0.21 7.53 -23.18
CA SER A 133 -0.71 8.22 -24.38
C SER A 133 -1.78 7.42 -25.14
N LYS A 134 -1.98 6.13 -24.83
CA LYS A 134 -2.98 5.26 -25.42
C LYS A 134 -4.25 5.15 -24.56
N GLY A 135 -4.29 5.83 -23.42
CA GLY A 135 -5.41 5.83 -22.50
C GLY A 135 -5.41 4.68 -21.47
N HIS A 136 -4.35 3.86 -21.39
CA HIS A 136 -4.27 2.82 -20.38
C HIS A 136 -3.96 3.44 -19.01
N ILE A 137 -4.63 2.94 -17.99
CA ILE A 137 -4.42 3.37 -16.61
C ILE A 137 -3.42 2.44 -15.91
N TYR A 138 -2.50 3.04 -15.20
CA TYR A 138 -1.48 2.39 -14.37
C TYR A 138 -1.61 2.87 -12.94
N HIS A 139 -1.49 1.94 -11.99
CA HIS A 139 -1.51 2.25 -10.57
C HIS A 139 -0.31 1.56 -9.91
N GLY A 140 0.58 2.33 -9.32
CA GLY A 140 1.75 1.85 -8.59
C GLY A 140 1.76 2.43 -7.19
N ARG A 141 2.31 1.67 -6.22
CA ARG A 141 2.48 2.17 -4.86
C ARG A 141 3.66 1.56 -4.14
N ASN A 142 4.18 2.30 -3.15
CA ASN A 142 5.04 1.81 -2.09
C ASN A 142 4.30 1.85 -0.76
N LEU A 143 4.52 0.82 0.03
CA LEU A 143 4.06 0.73 1.41
C LEU A 143 5.30 0.56 2.29
N ASP A 144 5.64 1.60 3.03
CA ASP A 144 6.88 1.67 3.80
C ASP A 144 6.55 1.59 5.29
N TYR A 145 7.05 0.54 5.97
CA TYR A 145 6.88 0.36 7.40
C TYR A 145 8.22 0.34 8.13
N PRO A 146 8.28 0.87 9.36
CA PRO A 146 9.48 0.77 10.21
C PRO A 146 9.92 -0.67 10.49
N PHE A 147 8.99 -1.65 10.41
CA PHE A 147 9.23 -3.09 10.64
C PHE A 147 9.37 -3.92 9.37
N GLY A 148 9.88 -3.34 8.32
CA GLY A 148 9.95 -3.98 7.02
C GLY A 148 10.52 -5.41 7.04
N SER A 149 11.46 -5.74 7.92
CA SER A 149 12.03 -7.08 8.04
C SER A 149 11.00 -8.12 8.49
N PHE A 150 10.17 -7.80 9.51
CA PHE A 150 9.11 -8.69 9.97
C PHE A 150 7.96 -8.76 8.97
N LEU A 151 7.47 -7.61 8.54
CA LEU A 151 6.32 -7.54 7.65
C LEU A 151 6.58 -8.17 6.30
N ARG A 152 7.83 -8.16 5.81
CA ARG A 152 8.20 -8.84 4.57
C ARG A 152 7.93 -10.35 4.65
N ASN A 153 8.26 -10.97 5.76
CA ASN A 153 8.03 -12.39 5.97
C ASN A 153 6.55 -12.73 6.22
N LEU A 154 5.74 -11.75 6.60
CA LEU A 154 4.30 -11.86 6.81
C LEU A 154 3.47 -11.41 5.60
N THR A 155 4.12 -10.84 4.58
CA THR A 155 3.43 -10.36 3.38
C THR A 155 2.97 -11.53 2.52
N LEU A 156 1.74 -11.43 2.03
CA LEU A 156 1.14 -12.40 1.15
C LEU A 156 0.20 -11.75 0.13
N ASP A 157 0.05 -12.41 -1.01
CA ASP A 157 -0.98 -12.10 -1.99
C ASP A 157 -2.20 -12.99 -1.75
N VAL A 158 -3.39 -12.41 -1.88
CA VAL A 158 -4.65 -13.12 -1.65
C VAL A 158 -5.58 -12.98 -2.85
N GLN A 159 -6.14 -14.10 -3.28
CA GLN A 159 -7.31 -14.15 -4.15
C GLN A 159 -8.52 -14.50 -3.31
N PHE A 160 -9.47 -13.60 -3.21
CA PHE A 160 -10.74 -13.86 -2.55
C PHE A 160 -11.70 -14.51 -3.54
N ILE A 161 -12.11 -15.74 -3.24
CA ILE A 161 -12.92 -16.58 -4.11
C ILE A 161 -14.37 -16.59 -3.63
N LYS A 162 -15.30 -16.31 -4.53
CA LYS A 162 -16.74 -16.40 -4.29
C LYS A 162 -17.41 -17.18 -5.42
N ASN A 163 -18.19 -18.19 -5.10
CA ASN A 163 -18.84 -19.07 -6.09
C ASN A 163 -17.86 -19.62 -7.13
N GLY A 164 -16.65 -20.02 -6.71
CA GLY A 164 -15.60 -20.56 -7.57
C GLY A 164 -14.91 -19.53 -8.48
N GLN A 165 -15.22 -18.25 -8.38
CA GLN A 165 -14.61 -17.17 -9.18
C GLN A 165 -13.81 -16.21 -8.29
N ILE A 166 -12.76 -15.60 -8.88
CA ILE A 166 -12.01 -14.54 -8.20
C ILE A 166 -12.91 -13.30 -8.08
N ALA A 167 -13.34 -12.99 -6.87
CA ALA A 167 -14.12 -11.80 -6.59
C ALA A 167 -13.25 -10.53 -6.57
N TYR A 168 -12.10 -10.60 -5.90
CA TYR A 168 -11.07 -9.55 -5.87
C TYR A 168 -9.74 -10.13 -5.38
N THR A 169 -8.66 -9.39 -5.59
CA THR A 169 -7.32 -9.75 -5.14
C THR A 169 -6.71 -8.61 -4.32
N GLY A 170 -5.73 -8.92 -3.51
CA GLY A 170 -4.97 -7.90 -2.78
C GLY A 170 -3.69 -8.44 -2.20
N THR A 171 -2.84 -7.51 -1.76
CA THR A 171 -1.64 -7.80 -0.99
C THR A 171 -1.87 -7.35 0.45
N THR A 172 -1.58 -8.23 1.40
CA THR A 172 -1.82 -8.01 2.82
C THR A 172 -0.77 -8.74 3.69
N PHE A 173 -1.02 -8.82 4.98
CA PHE A 173 -0.16 -9.49 5.94
C PHE A 173 -0.91 -10.61 6.66
N VAL A 174 -0.18 -11.62 7.09
CA VAL A 174 -0.73 -12.68 7.94
C VAL A 174 -1.26 -12.07 9.25
N GLY A 175 -2.47 -12.44 9.64
CA GLY A 175 -3.12 -11.92 10.84
C GLY A 175 -3.88 -10.60 10.65
N TYR A 176 -3.87 -10.05 9.44
CA TYR A 176 -4.55 -8.79 9.10
C TYR A 176 -5.66 -9.01 8.07
N VAL A 177 -6.90 -8.65 8.41
CA VAL A 177 -8.07 -8.88 7.54
C VAL A 177 -8.31 -7.77 6.52
N GLY A 178 -7.74 -6.59 6.73
CA GLY A 178 -7.90 -5.45 5.84
C GLY A 178 -7.06 -5.55 4.56
N LEU A 179 -7.29 -4.64 3.62
CA LEU A 179 -6.47 -4.46 2.44
C LEU A 179 -6.10 -2.98 2.27
N TRP A 180 -4.79 -2.72 2.17
CA TRP A 180 -4.29 -1.39 1.77
C TRP A 180 -4.06 -1.29 0.27
N THR A 181 -4.09 -2.42 -0.42
CA THR A 181 -3.84 -2.53 -1.85
C THR A 181 -4.66 -3.67 -2.41
N GLY A 182 -5.48 -3.40 -3.42
CA GLY A 182 -6.27 -4.45 -4.03
C GLY A 182 -6.84 -4.09 -5.39
N GLN A 183 -7.36 -5.11 -6.04
CA GLN A 183 -7.92 -5.04 -7.38
C GLN A 183 -9.22 -5.83 -7.47
N SER A 184 -10.28 -5.21 -7.99
CA SER A 184 -11.46 -5.88 -8.48
C SER A 184 -11.23 -6.24 -9.96
N PRO A 185 -11.31 -7.53 -10.36
CA PRO A 185 -10.96 -7.96 -11.70
C PRO A 185 -11.72 -7.19 -12.78
N HIS A 186 -11.00 -6.66 -13.77
CA HIS A 186 -11.54 -5.94 -14.93
C HIS A 186 -12.36 -4.68 -14.61
N LYS A 187 -12.34 -4.19 -13.38
CA LYS A 187 -13.12 -3.03 -12.95
C LYS A 187 -12.26 -1.86 -12.50
N PHE A 188 -11.56 -2.02 -11.39
CA PHE A 188 -10.73 -0.96 -10.80
C PHE A 188 -9.74 -1.52 -9.78
N THR A 189 -8.82 -0.66 -9.37
CA THR A 189 -7.90 -0.89 -8.26
C THR A 189 -8.06 0.17 -7.22
N VAL A 190 -7.69 -0.16 -5.98
CA VAL A 190 -7.64 0.79 -4.86
C VAL A 190 -6.35 0.60 -4.10
N SER A 191 -5.70 1.71 -3.74
CA SER A 191 -4.74 1.76 -2.64
C SER A 191 -5.17 2.81 -1.62
N GLY A 192 -4.72 2.63 -0.36
CA GLY A 192 -4.92 3.59 0.71
C GLY A 192 -3.57 4.08 1.22
N ASP A 193 -3.43 5.39 1.44
CA ASP A 193 -2.28 6.01 2.05
C ASP A 193 -2.73 6.73 3.32
N GLU A 194 -2.03 6.53 4.44
CA GLU A 194 -2.34 7.21 5.69
C GLU A 194 -2.27 8.72 5.50
N ARG A 195 -3.26 9.43 6.06
CA ARG A 195 -3.27 10.87 6.13
C ARG A 195 -2.97 11.30 7.54
N ASP A 196 -1.73 11.70 7.79
CA ASP A 196 -1.23 12.05 9.12
C ASP A 196 -2.02 13.22 9.75
N LYS A 197 -2.97 12.86 10.64
CA LYS A 197 -3.73 13.80 11.46
C LYS A 197 -4.07 13.20 12.82
N GLY A 198 -3.22 13.45 13.78
CA GLY A 198 -3.45 13.08 15.18
C GLY A 198 -2.88 11.72 15.58
N TRP A 199 -3.09 11.37 16.85
CA TRP A 199 -2.60 10.12 17.40
C TRP A 199 -3.55 8.97 16.99
N TRP A 200 -3.03 7.89 16.43
CA TRP A 200 -3.82 6.74 15.97
C TRP A 200 -4.76 6.16 17.05
N TRP A 201 -4.36 6.17 18.31
CA TRP A 201 -5.18 5.67 19.41
C TRP A 201 -6.36 6.57 19.75
N GLU A 202 -6.29 7.91 19.53
CA GLU A 202 -7.43 8.81 19.64
C GLU A 202 -8.46 8.50 18.55
N ASN A 203 -8.00 8.18 17.33
CA ASN A 203 -8.83 7.76 16.24
C ASN A 203 -9.54 6.45 16.58
N MET A 204 -8.83 5.51 17.18
CA MET A 204 -9.40 4.24 17.62
C MET A 204 -10.48 4.42 18.69
N ILE A 205 -10.26 5.24 19.72
CA ILE A 205 -11.25 5.54 20.76
C ILE A 205 -12.51 6.16 20.12
N ALA A 206 -12.34 7.10 19.18
CA ALA A 206 -13.47 7.70 18.48
C ALA A 206 -14.23 6.67 17.60
N ALA A 207 -13.50 5.74 16.99
CA ALA A 207 -14.07 4.66 16.18
C ALA A 207 -15.02 3.77 16.97
N LEU A 208 -14.65 3.43 18.19
CA LEU A 208 -15.37 2.53 19.07
C LEU A 208 -16.77 3.06 19.45
N PHE A 209 -16.94 4.37 19.47
CA PHE A 209 -18.22 4.99 19.84
C PHE A 209 -19.07 5.41 18.61
N GLN A 210 -18.52 5.46 17.40
CA GLN A 210 -19.19 6.05 16.23
C GLN A 210 -19.64 5.05 15.17
N ARG A 211 -19.33 3.77 15.29
CA ARG A 211 -19.64 2.69 14.31
C ARG A 211 -19.16 3.01 12.89
N HIS A 212 -18.05 3.72 12.77
CA HIS A 212 -17.46 4.07 11.49
C HIS A 212 -16.60 2.90 10.97
N SER A 213 -16.44 2.85 9.65
CA SER A 213 -15.67 1.80 9.01
C SER A 213 -14.17 1.99 9.23
N PRO A 214 -13.41 0.94 9.59
CA PRO A 214 -11.97 0.94 9.42
C PRO A 214 -11.60 1.17 7.94
N VAL A 215 -10.51 1.90 7.72
CA VAL A 215 -10.11 2.40 6.40
C VAL A 215 -9.85 1.25 5.42
N SER A 216 -9.04 0.28 5.82
CA SER A 216 -8.66 -0.86 4.98
C SER A 216 -9.80 -1.88 4.79
N TRP A 217 -10.74 -1.95 5.75
CA TRP A 217 -11.93 -2.78 5.61
C TRP A 217 -12.88 -2.18 4.57
N LEU A 218 -12.97 -0.84 4.50
CA LEU A 218 -13.75 -0.18 3.45
C LEU A 218 -13.15 -0.45 2.06
N ILE A 219 -11.82 -0.47 1.92
CA ILE A 219 -11.19 -0.87 0.65
C ILE A 219 -11.64 -2.28 0.27
N ARG A 220 -11.56 -3.24 1.18
CA ARG A 220 -11.95 -4.63 0.92
C ARG A 220 -13.44 -4.76 0.57
N THR A 221 -14.31 -4.05 1.30
CA THR A 221 -15.75 -3.99 1.00
C THR A 221 -16.02 -3.36 -0.37
N THR A 222 -15.31 -2.30 -0.71
CA THR A 222 -15.42 -1.63 -2.01
C THR A 222 -15.02 -2.55 -3.17
N LEU A 223 -13.90 -3.26 -3.03
CA LEU A 223 -13.43 -4.24 -4.01
C LEU A 223 -14.42 -5.38 -4.24
N SER A 224 -15.12 -5.79 -3.17
CA SER A 224 -16.11 -6.88 -3.22
C SER A 224 -17.46 -6.46 -3.82
N GLU A 225 -17.91 -5.23 -3.55
CA GLU A 225 -19.30 -4.85 -3.77
C GLU A 225 -19.49 -3.82 -4.88
N SER A 226 -18.47 -3.04 -5.23
CA SER A 226 -18.63 -2.01 -6.26
C SER A 226 -18.58 -2.61 -7.67
N GLU A 227 -19.51 -2.22 -8.51
CA GLU A 227 -19.64 -2.75 -9.86
C GLU A 227 -18.67 -2.13 -10.86
N ASN A 228 -18.28 -0.87 -10.63
CA ASN A 228 -17.44 -0.09 -11.54
C ASN A 228 -16.64 0.98 -10.77
N PHE A 229 -15.83 1.75 -11.49
CA PHE A 229 -14.97 2.81 -10.99
C PHE A 229 -15.76 3.90 -10.24
N GLU A 230 -16.88 4.38 -10.80
CA GLU A 230 -17.70 5.44 -10.21
C GLU A 230 -18.35 4.98 -8.90
N ALA A 231 -18.89 3.77 -8.87
CA ALA A 231 -19.47 3.19 -7.67
C ALA A 231 -18.43 3.03 -6.55
N ALA A 232 -17.18 2.67 -6.91
CA ALA A 232 -16.08 2.59 -5.98
C ALA A 232 -15.71 3.97 -5.40
N ILE A 233 -15.60 5.00 -6.25
CA ILE A 233 -15.35 6.38 -5.81
C ILE A 233 -16.45 6.85 -4.85
N TYR A 234 -17.70 6.66 -5.24
CA TYR A 234 -18.84 7.08 -4.41
C TYR A 234 -18.80 6.43 -3.03
N LYS A 235 -18.56 5.12 -2.96
CA LYS A 235 -18.48 4.36 -1.71
C LYS A 235 -17.31 4.85 -0.85
N LEU A 236 -16.11 4.95 -1.42
CA LEU A 236 -14.92 5.44 -0.73
C LEU A 236 -15.04 6.90 -0.28
N ALA A 237 -15.74 7.73 -1.05
CA ALA A 237 -15.92 9.15 -0.72
C ALA A 237 -16.98 9.39 0.36
N LYS A 238 -18.01 8.56 0.48
CA LYS A 238 -19.18 8.85 1.32
C LYS A 238 -19.26 8.06 2.61
N THR A 239 -18.70 6.85 2.66
CA THR A 239 -18.77 6.02 3.88
C THR A 239 -18.00 6.68 5.04
N PRO A 240 -18.60 6.86 6.23
CA PRO A 240 -17.92 7.40 7.41
C PRO A 240 -16.76 6.49 7.84
N LEU A 241 -15.62 7.08 8.20
CA LEU A 241 -14.37 6.40 8.52
C LEU A 241 -13.91 6.67 9.95
N ILE A 242 -13.18 5.72 10.48
CA ILE A 242 -12.53 5.89 11.80
C ILE A 242 -11.35 6.86 11.75
N ALA A 243 -10.72 7.03 10.58
CA ALA A 243 -9.53 7.87 10.39
C ALA A 243 -9.55 8.61 9.06
N ASP A 244 -8.75 9.66 8.96
CA ASP A 244 -8.45 10.37 7.74
C ASP A 244 -7.54 9.51 6.83
N VAL A 245 -7.70 9.60 5.51
CA VAL A 245 -6.98 8.74 4.55
C VAL A 245 -6.96 9.36 3.17
N TYR A 246 -6.00 8.96 2.32
CA TYR A 246 -6.07 9.12 0.87
C TYR A 246 -6.44 7.78 0.24
N TYR A 247 -7.48 7.74 -0.58
CA TYR A 247 -7.76 6.62 -1.46
C TYR A 247 -7.36 6.96 -2.88
N ILE A 248 -6.54 6.12 -3.47
CA ILE A 248 -6.13 6.24 -4.86
C ILE A 248 -6.84 5.14 -5.64
N VAL A 249 -7.57 5.52 -6.69
CA VAL A 249 -8.37 4.60 -7.48
C VAL A 249 -7.97 4.70 -8.94
N GLY A 250 -7.70 3.57 -9.57
CA GLY A 250 -7.46 3.46 -10.99
C GLY A 250 -8.51 2.55 -11.64
N GLY A 251 -9.15 3.01 -12.70
CA GLY A 251 -10.13 2.23 -13.47
C GLY A 251 -9.54 1.59 -14.71
N THR A 252 -10.40 1.20 -15.64
CA THR A 252 -10.01 0.48 -16.86
C THR A 252 -10.15 1.31 -18.14
N SER A 253 -10.80 2.47 -18.06
CA SER A 253 -11.02 3.37 -19.20
C SER A 253 -10.19 4.63 -19.09
N PRO A 254 -9.93 5.35 -20.21
CA PRO A 254 -9.20 6.61 -20.17
C PRO A 254 -9.83 7.60 -19.19
N LYS A 255 -8.97 8.34 -18.46
CA LYS A 255 -9.31 9.30 -17.40
C LYS A 255 -9.82 8.70 -16.09
N GLU A 256 -10.03 7.39 -16.01
CA GLU A 256 -10.41 6.72 -14.77
C GLU A 256 -9.22 6.59 -13.82
N GLY A 257 -8.83 7.70 -13.22
CA GLY A 257 -7.81 7.77 -12.17
C GLY A 257 -8.09 8.94 -11.25
N VAL A 258 -8.05 8.72 -9.94
CA VAL A 258 -8.39 9.75 -8.95
C VAL A 258 -7.67 9.53 -7.62
N VAL A 259 -7.35 10.62 -6.94
CA VAL A 259 -7.00 10.65 -5.52
C VAL A 259 -8.18 11.25 -4.76
N ILE A 260 -8.68 10.55 -3.76
CA ILE A 260 -9.76 10.99 -2.86
C ILE A 260 -9.14 11.28 -1.51
N THR A 261 -9.01 12.55 -1.16
CA THR A 261 -8.58 12.97 0.18
C THR A 261 -9.77 12.94 1.13
N ARG A 262 -9.69 12.12 2.18
CA ARG A 262 -10.79 11.93 3.12
C ARG A 262 -10.51 12.52 4.49
N ASN A 263 -11.52 13.23 4.99
CA ASN A 263 -11.76 13.35 6.43
C ASN A 263 -12.67 12.19 6.87
N ARG A 264 -12.78 11.96 8.18
CA ARG A 264 -13.65 10.89 8.74
C ARG A 264 -15.08 10.95 8.24
N GLY A 265 -15.67 12.13 8.16
CA GLY A 265 -17.08 12.33 7.79
C GLY A 265 -17.36 12.45 6.29
N GLY A 266 -16.34 12.66 5.46
CA GLY A 266 -16.53 12.87 4.02
C GLY A 266 -15.27 13.29 3.29
N PRO A 267 -15.35 13.56 1.98
CA PRO A 267 -14.21 13.99 1.19
C PRO A 267 -13.78 15.41 1.57
N ALA A 268 -12.46 15.63 1.69
CA ALA A 268 -11.84 16.94 1.76
C ALA A 268 -11.51 17.45 0.35
N ASP A 269 -11.12 16.53 -0.54
CA ASP A 269 -10.86 16.81 -1.94
C ASP A 269 -11.02 15.56 -2.81
N ILE A 270 -11.32 15.77 -4.10
CA ILE A 270 -11.36 14.73 -5.12
C ILE A 270 -10.54 15.23 -6.32
N TRP A 271 -9.39 14.60 -6.56
CA TRP A 271 -8.37 15.04 -7.51
C TRP A 271 -8.20 14.06 -8.67
N PRO A 272 -9.00 14.18 -9.76
CA PRO A 272 -8.98 13.25 -10.88
C PRO A 272 -7.79 13.50 -11.82
N LEU A 273 -7.48 12.51 -12.65
CA LEU A 273 -6.64 12.70 -13.83
C LEU A 273 -7.32 13.67 -14.81
N ASP A 274 -6.49 14.50 -15.45
CA ASP A 274 -6.91 15.39 -16.55
C ASP A 274 -5.83 15.41 -17.64
N PRO A 275 -5.67 14.29 -18.36
CA PRO A 275 -4.59 14.16 -19.35
C PRO A 275 -4.70 15.11 -20.52
N LEU A 276 -5.88 15.64 -20.84
CA LEU A 276 -6.07 16.64 -21.90
C LEU A 276 -5.42 17.98 -21.55
N ASN A 277 -5.33 18.30 -20.26
CA ASN A 277 -4.66 19.49 -19.74
C ASN A 277 -3.27 19.17 -19.16
N GLY A 278 -2.65 18.07 -19.58
CA GLY A 278 -1.30 17.68 -19.19
C GLY A 278 -1.19 16.97 -17.82
N ALA A 279 -2.29 16.82 -17.12
CA ALA A 279 -2.32 16.16 -15.79
C ALA A 279 -2.59 14.65 -15.93
N TRP A 280 -1.67 13.95 -16.60
CA TRP A 280 -1.78 12.53 -16.91
C TRP A 280 -1.38 11.61 -15.77
N PHE A 281 -0.90 12.14 -14.64
CA PHE A 281 -0.63 11.40 -13.41
C PHE A 281 -1.04 12.18 -12.17
N ARG A 282 -1.24 11.45 -11.07
CA ARG A 282 -1.34 11.96 -9.70
C ARG A 282 -0.38 11.18 -8.82
N VAL A 283 0.34 11.89 -7.96
CA VAL A 283 1.22 11.32 -6.94
C VAL A 283 0.68 11.73 -5.59
N GLU A 284 0.36 10.77 -4.75
CA GLU A 284 -0.04 11.00 -3.37
C GLU A 284 0.96 10.34 -2.42
N THR A 285 1.11 10.96 -1.26
CA THR A 285 1.97 10.52 -0.17
C THR A 285 1.17 10.58 1.13
N ASN A 286 1.78 10.98 2.25
CA ASN A 286 1.08 11.09 3.53
C ASN A 286 0.71 12.55 3.90
N TYR A 287 0.78 13.49 2.96
CA TYR A 287 0.44 14.90 3.17
C TYR A 287 -0.31 15.49 1.97
N ASP A 288 -1.25 16.40 2.27
CA ASP A 288 -2.17 16.99 1.29
C ASP A 288 -1.42 17.59 0.09
N HIS A 289 -1.86 17.30 -1.15
CA HIS A 289 -1.17 17.73 -2.37
C HIS A 289 -1.13 19.26 -2.54
N TRP A 290 -2.03 20.00 -1.90
CA TRP A 290 -2.06 21.46 -1.89
C TRP A 290 -1.21 22.09 -0.80
N ARG A 291 -0.55 21.29 0.05
CA ARG A 291 0.36 21.78 1.09
C ARG A 291 1.82 21.72 0.65
N PRO A 292 2.67 22.60 1.21
CA PRO A 292 4.10 22.47 1.02
C PRO A 292 4.60 21.10 1.47
N VAL A 293 5.65 20.63 0.78
CA VAL A 293 6.34 19.39 1.16
C VAL A 293 6.88 19.52 2.59
N PRO A 294 6.61 18.57 3.50
CA PRO A 294 7.15 18.58 4.85
C PRO A 294 8.68 18.52 4.85
N LYS A 295 9.32 19.24 5.78
CA LYS A 295 10.76 19.11 5.98
C LYS A 295 11.07 17.68 6.43
N GLY A 296 11.94 17.01 5.68
CA GLY A 296 12.36 15.66 6.00
C GLY A 296 11.47 14.54 5.42
N ASP A 297 10.43 14.79 4.61
CA ASP A 297 9.62 13.79 3.90
C ASP A 297 9.25 14.23 2.47
N ASP A 298 10.26 14.44 1.62
CA ASP A 298 10.02 14.78 0.20
C ASP A 298 10.07 13.54 -0.71
N ARG A 299 9.06 12.71 -0.65
CA ARG A 299 8.86 11.59 -1.59
C ARG A 299 8.12 12.02 -2.86
N ARG A 300 7.32 13.08 -2.81
CA ARG A 300 6.51 13.58 -3.92
C ARG A 300 7.35 14.21 -5.03
N THR A 301 8.29 15.08 -4.68
CA THR A 301 9.10 15.80 -5.69
C THR A 301 9.96 14.86 -6.55
N PRO A 302 10.69 13.87 -6.01
CA PRO A 302 11.40 12.87 -6.80
C PRO A 302 10.48 12.08 -7.73
N ALA A 303 9.29 11.66 -7.26
CA ALA A 303 8.31 10.93 -8.07
C ALA A 303 7.84 11.76 -9.27
N ILE A 304 7.45 13.02 -9.04
CA ILE A 304 7.02 13.94 -10.10
C ILE A 304 8.15 14.18 -11.12
N LYS A 305 9.38 14.39 -10.68
CA LYS A 305 10.54 14.56 -11.56
C LYS A 305 10.77 13.31 -12.41
N ALA A 306 10.71 12.13 -11.81
CA ALA A 306 10.91 10.86 -12.51
C ALA A 306 9.80 10.59 -13.54
N LEU A 307 8.52 10.85 -13.20
CA LEU A 307 7.40 10.74 -14.14
C LEU A 307 7.54 11.69 -15.32
N ASN A 308 7.88 12.95 -15.06
CA ASN A 308 8.11 13.92 -16.13
C ASN A 308 9.30 13.55 -17.03
N ALA A 309 10.37 12.99 -16.47
CA ALA A 309 11.51 12.49 -17.23
C ALA A 309 11.16 11.25 -18.06
N THR A 310 10.32 10.36 -17.54
CA THR A 310 9.80 9.20 -18.27
C THR A 310 8.93 9.63 -19.45
N GLY A 311 8.05 10.60 -19.23
CA GLY A 311 7.08 11.08 -20.20
C GLY A 311 5.90 10.11 -20.40
N GLN A 312 4.73 10.65 -20.70
CA GLN A 312 3.47 9.91 -20.83
C GLN A 312 3.53 8.76 -21.86
N ALA A 313 4.22 8.98 -22.98
CA ALA A 313 4.33 7.99 -24.06
C ALA A 313 5.16 6.75 -23.68
N ASN A 314 6.07 6.89 -22.71
CA ASN A 314 6.98 5.83 -22.27
C ASN A 314 6.49 5.17 -20.97
N LEU A 315 5.30 5.52 -20.48
CA LEU A 315 4.75 4.91 -19.29
C LEU A 315 4.46 3.42 -19.53
N SER A 316 5.00 2.60 -18.68
CA SER A 316 4.82 1.14 -18.66
C SER A 316 4.84 0.63 -17.21
N PRO A 317 4.49 -0.64 -16.98
CA PRO A 317 4.66 -1.25 -15.66
C PRO A 317 6.08 -1.10 -15.10
N GLU A 318 7.07 -1.33 -15.95
CA GLU A 318 8.49 -1.32 -15.60
C GLU A 318 8.97 0.09 -15.26
N THR A 319 8.60 1.08 -16.08
CA THR A 319 8.99 2.49 -15.83
C THR A 319 8.27 3.04 -14.61
N LEU A 320 7.00 2.71 -14.38
CA LEU A 320 6.28 3.10 -13.16
C LEU A 320 6.93 2.46 -11.92
N PHE A 321 7.33 1.19 -11.99
CA PHE A 321 8.07 0.55 -10.91
C PHE A 321 9.38 1.27 -10.60
N GLN A 322 10.16 1.66 -11.63
CA GLN A 322 11.38 2.44 -11.43
C GLN A 322 11.10 3.78 -10.74
N VAL A 323 10.02 4.46 -11.11
CA VAL A 323 9.59 5.70 -10.45
C VAL A 323 9.28 5.46 -8.97
N THR A 324 8.56 4.39 -8.62
CA THR A 324 8.27 4.07 -7.22
C THR A 324 9.55 3.74 -6.44
N CYS A 325 10.54 3.09 -7.06
CA CYS A 325 11.84 2.85 -6.42
C CYS A 325 12.60 4.14 -6.07
N VAL A 326 12.57 5.16 -6.94
CA VAL A 326 13.25 6.44 -6.68
C VAL A 326 12.70 7.14 -5.44
N THR A 327 11.42 7.02 -5.15
CA THR A 327 10.79 7.63 -3.96
C THR A 327 11.29 7.02 -2.66
N VAL A 328 11.61 5.74 -2.69
CA VAL A 328 12.12 4.98 -1.54
C VAL A 328 13.59 5.29 -1.27
N SER A 329 14.45 5.19 -2.30
CA SER A 329 15.90 5.36 -2.17
C SER A 329 16.29 6.74 -1.68
N SER A 330 15.46 7.76 -1.92
CA SER A 330 15.73 9.14 -1.47
C SER A 330 15.51 9.34 0.03
N PHE A 331 14.77 8.46 0.71
CA PHE A 331 14.34 8.65 2.10
C PHE A 331 14.86 7.62 3.09
N TYR A 332 14.94 6.37 2.66
CA TYR A 332 15.38 5.26 3.50
C TYR A 332 16.42 4.43 2.74
N PRO A 333 17.74 4.64 2.96
CA PRO A 333 18.79 3.82 2.37
C PRO A 333 18.70 2.32 2.70
N GLY A 334 17.77 1.94 3.57
CA GLY A 334 17.42 0.58 3.95
C GLY A 334 15.95 0.26 3.81
N CYS A 335 15.20 0.97 2.96
CA CYS A 335 13.75 0.74 2.81
C CYS A 335 13.45 -0.66 2.30
N LEU A 336 12.58 -1.33 3.01
CA LEU A 336 12.49 -2.77 3.02
C LEU A 336 11.30 -3.32 2.22
N MET A 337 10.38 -2.46 1.74
CA MET A 337 9.20 -2.93 1.00
C MET A 337 8.70 -1.91 -0.02
N SER A 338 8.88 -2.21 -1.28
CA SER A 338 8.15 -1.55 -2.37
C SER A 338 7.19 -2.56 -2.98
N PHE A 339 5.90 -2.27 -2.91
CA PHE A 339 4.89 -2.99 -3.67
C PHE A 339 4.52 -2.13 -4.87
N SER A 340 4.63 -2.68 -6.06
CA SER A 340 4.05 -2.04 -7.24
C SER A 340 2.98 -2.95 -7.79
N ILE A 341 1.74 -2.49 -7.76
CA ILE A 341 0.66 -3.12 -8.51
C ILE A 341 0.50 -2.34 -9.79
N VAL A 342 0.66 -3.02 -10.90
CA VAL A 342 0.40 -2.44 -12.21
C VAL A 342 -0.78 -3.12 -12.83
N ILE A 343 -1.79 -2.33 -13.18
CA ILE A 343 -3.02 -2.81 -13.78
C ILE A 343 -2.89 -2.73 -15.29
N LYS A 344 -3.08 -3.86 -15.96
CA LYS A 344 -3.28 -3.91 -17.39
C LYS A 344 -4.72 -4.32 -17.68
N LYS A 345 -5.38 -3.61 -18.57
CA LYS A 345 -6.79 -3.74 -18.95
C LYS A 345 -7.26 -5.17 -19.30
N TYR A 346 -6.35 -6.11 -19.62
CA TYR A 346 -6.71 -7.42 -20.18
C TYR A 346 -5.85 -8.60 -19.68
N SER A 347 -5.15 -8.49 -18.58
CA SER A 347 -4.32 -9.60 -18.13
C SER A 347 -4.46 -9.87 -16.64
N LEU A 348 -5.08 -10.99 -16.29
CA LEU A 348 -5.03 -11.63 -14.98
C LEU A 348 -3.60 -12.05 -14.56
N LYS A 349 -2.61 -11.85 -15.41
CA LYS A 349 -1.22 -12.32 -15.22
C LYS A 349 -0.24 -11.31 -14.65
N SER A 350 -0.64 -10.12 -14.27
CA SER A 350 0.32 -9.12 -13.84
C SER A 350 0.01 -8.41 -12.52
N ASN A 351 -0.13 -9.18 -11.45
CA ASN A 351 0.25 -8.66 -10.15
C ASN A 351 1.78 -8.78 -10.08
N ILE A 352 2.49 -7.75 -10.56
CA ILE A 352 3.93 -7.69 -10.35
C ILE A 352 4.13 -7.02 -8.98
N VAL A 353 4.04 -7.83 -7.94
CA VAL A 353 4.60 -7.45 -6.65
C VAL A 353 6.09 -7.70 -6.75
N LYS A 354 6.88 -6.65 -6.89
CA LYS A 354 8.33 -6.74 -6.76
C LYS A 354 8.69 -6.21 -5.38
N VAL A 355 9.27 -7.06 -4.57
CA VAL A 355 9.91 -6.67 -3.31
C VAL A 355 11.31 -6.20 -3.67
N LEU A 356 11.70 -4.99 -3.26
CA LEU A 356 13.06 -4.51 -3.48
C LEU A 356 14.03 -5.22 -2.53
N PRO A 357 15.25 -5.56 -2.99
CA PRO A 357 16.30 -6.04 -2.10
C PRO A 357 16.69 -4.96 -1.09
N SER A 358 17.01 -5.38 0.11
CA SER A 358 17.52 -4.55 1.21
C SER A 358 18.83 -3.91 0.88
#